data_9c5be65d2df0a59929c9bdbf37e7167f
#
_entry.id   9c5be65d2df0a59929c9bdbf37e7167f
#
_cell.length_a   1.000
_cell.length_b   1.000
_cell.length_c   1.000
_cell.angle_alpha   90.00
_cell.angle_beta   90.00
_cell.angle_gamma   90.00
#
_symmetry.space_group_name_H-M   'P 1'
#
loop_
_entity.id
_entity.type
_entity.pdbx_description
1 polymer ?
#
loop_
_entity_poly.entity_id
_entity_poly.type
_entity_poly.pdbx_seq_one_letter_code
_entity_poly.pdbx_strand_id
1 'polypeptide(L)'
;MANDNDYIMISDVDEIPNPKTINRVKNHKFSVFQQKMYYYRFNLLNKTNPNWYGTRICKKKFLKSPQWLRDQKVKSYSIWKFYKLKWNIIENGGWHFSFLMNAKEIKEKIGSYAHAELNNKKFNSLDNIQKSISKKIDLFNRQINYKKVNFNNSFPKYIINNQNKFKKWII
;
A
#
# COMPACT_ATOMS: atom_id res chain seq x y z
N MET A 1 3.60 20.18 19.55
CA MET A 1 2.57 19.11 19.51
C MET A 1 1.51 19.49 18.50
N ALA A 2 0.86 18.50 17.84
CA ALA A 2 -0.25 18.78 16.93
C ALA A 2 -1.48 19.29 17.70
N ASN A 3 -2.23 20.24 17.12
CA ASN A 3 -3.47 20.78 17.67
C ASN A 3 -4.67 19.89 17.27
N ASP A 4 -5.81 20.03 17.97
CA ASP A 4 -6.99 19.19 17.73
C ASP A 4 -7.56 19.23 16.30
N ASN A 5 -7.37 20.35 15.61
CA ASN A 5 -7.81 20.51 14.23
C ASN A 5 -6.77 20.12 13.19
N ASP A 6 -5.55 19.79 13.60
CA ASP A 6 -4.50 19.32 12.67
C ASP A 6 -4.86 17.95 12.14
N TYR A 7 -4.47 17.69 10.90
CA TYR A 7 -4.64 16.40 10.27
C TYR A 7 -3.47 15.47 10.63
N ILE A 8 -3.79 14.30 11.12
CA ILE A 8 -2.84 13.21 11.37
C ILE A 8 -2.98 12.19 10.26
N MET A 9 -1.89 11.97 9.54
CA MET A 9 -1.79 10.98 8.46
C MET A 9 -0.96 9.79 8.94
N ILE A 10 -1.48 8.59 8.74
CA ILE A 10 -0.81 7.32 9.09
C ILE A 10 -0.65 6.51 7.81
N SER A 11 0.59 6.12 7.51
CA SER A 11 0.97 5.43 6.29
C SER A 11 2.03 4.38 6.61
N ASP A 12 1.98 3.24 5.94
CA ASP A 12 3.07 2.29 5.98
C ASP A 12 4.23 2.78 5.10
N VAL A 13 5.42 2.26 5.35
CA VAL A 13 6.65 2.74 4.68
C VAL A 13 6.64 2.54 3.16
N ASP A 14 5.86 1.58 2.68
CA ASP A 14 5.68 1.24 1.26
C ASP A 14 4.41 1.85 0.65
N GLU A 15 3.71 2.71 1.38
CA GLU A 15 2.54 3.47 0.94
C GLU A 15 2.91 4.93 0.70
N ILE A 16 2.72 5.41 -0.51
CA ILE A 16 3.02 6.79 -0.91
C ILE A 16 1.72 7.49 -1.31
N PRO A 17 1.16 8.35 -0.45
CA PRO A 17 -0.01 9.14 -0.81
C PRO A 17 0.32 10.15 -1.92
N ASN A 18 -0.63 10.38 -2.82
CA ASN A 18 -0.47 11.32 -3.91
C ASN A 18 -0.68 12.76 -3.41
N PRO A 19 0.36 13.62 -3.40
CA PRO A 19 0.25 14.99 -2.90
C PRO A 19 -0.84 15.82 -3.57
N LYS A 20 -1.13 15.55 -4.85
CA LYS A 20 -2.18 16.27 -5.61
C LYS A 20 -3.59 16.02 -5.09
N THR A 21 -3.79 14.97 -4.29
CA THR A 21 -5.11 14.58 -3.79
C THR A 21 -5.32 14.91 -2.31
N ILE A 22 -4.31 15.41 -1.61
CA ILE A 22 -4.36 15.72 -0.16
C ILE A 22 -5.48 16.71 0.17
N ASN A 23 -5.73 17.70 -0.68
CA ASN A 23 -6.79 18.68 -0.44
C ASN A 23 -8.21 18.07 -0.39
N ARG A 24 -8.41 16.85 -0.91
CA ARG A 24 -9.70 16.16 -0.88
C ARG A 24 -10.10 15.64 0.51
N VAL A 25 -9.21 15.72 1.51
CA VAL A 25 -9.51 15.36 2.90
C VAL A 25 -10.35 16.44 3.62
N LYS A 26 -10.36 17.68 3.10
CA LYS A 26 -11.08 18.79 3.72
C LYS A 26 -12.55 18.45 3.91
N ASN A 27 -13.10 18.85 5.07
CA ASN A 27 -14.49 18.63 5.47
C ASN A 27 -14.90 17.18 5.77
N HIS A 28 -13.97 16.23 5.78
CA HIS A 28 -14.22 14.85 6.17
C HIS A 28 -13.55 14.52 7.51
N LYS A 29 -14.26 13.75 8.36
CA LYS A 29 -13.71 13.28 9.65
C LYS A 29 -12.59 12.26 9.42
N PHE A 30 -12.84 11.31 8.51
CA PHE A 30 -11.93 10.22 8.18
C PHE A 30 -11.82 10.08 6.68
N SER A 31 -10.60 10.01 6.17
CA SER A 31 -10.34 9.73 4.76
C SER A 31 -9.30 8.61 4.62
N VAL A 32 -9.42 7.86 3.54
CA VAL A 32 -8.49 6.81 3.16
C VAL A 32 -8.07 6.98 1.72
N PHE A 33 -6.79 6.82 1.44
CA PHE A 33 -6.24 6.92 0.10
C PHE A 33 -6.33 5.55 -0.58
N GLN A 34 -7.10 5.48 -1.68
CA GLN A 34 -7.08 4.33 -2.57
C GLN A 34 -5.85 4.41 -3.46
N GLN A 35 -4.90 3.53 -3.21
CA GLN A 35 -3.59 3.52 -3.84
C GLN A 35 -3.50 2.38 -4.85
N LYS A 36 -2.75 2.58 -5.94
CA LYS A 36 -2.45 1.52 -6.90
C LYS A 36 -1.44 0.55 -6.30
N MET A 37 -1.72 -0.74 -6.39
CA MET A 37 -0.91 -1.79 -5.76
C MET A 37 0.07 -2.40 -6.74
N TYR A 38 1.36 -2.22 -6.47
CA TYR A 38 2.47 -2.77 -7.24
C TYR A 38 3.26 -3.77 -6.39
N TYR A 39 3.86 -4.77 -7.05
CA TYR A 39 4.65 -5.81 -6.39
C TYR A 39 6.03 -5.94 -7.02
N TYR A 40 7.06 -6.12 -6.23
CA TYR A 40 8.46 -6.39 -6.59
C TYR A 40 9.13 -5.30 -7.44
N ARG A 41 8.39 -4.61 -8.28
CA ARG A 41 8.87 -3.58 -9.22
C ARG A 41 7.89 -2.41 -9.25
N PHE A 42 8.40 -1.22 -9.52
CA PHE A 42 7.57 -0.02 -9.57
C PHE A 42 6.42 -0.11 -10.56
N ASN A 43 6.62 -0.82 -11.66
CA ASN A 43 5.64 -0.91 -12.75
C ASN A 43 5.03 -2.31 -12.92
N LEU A 44 5.07 -3.16 -11.89
CA LEU A 44 4.40 -4.46 -11.89
C LEU A 44 3.09 -4.37 -11.09
N LEU A 45 1.99 -4.02 -11.76
CA LEU A 45 0.68 -3.81 -11.17
C LEU A 45 0.03 -5.14 -10.78
N ASN A 46 -0.54 -5.22 -9.59
CA ASN A 46 -1.45 -6.28 -9.20
C ASN A 46 -2.78 -6.12 -9.97
N LYS A 47 -3.01 -6.95 -10.99
CA LYS A 47 -4.21 -6.86 -11.84
C LYS A 47 -5.46 -7.40 -11.13
N THR A 48 -5.30 -8.39 -10.28
CA THR A 48 -6.43 -9.02 -9.55
C THR A 48 -7.02 -8.07 -8.50
N ASN A 49 -6.14 -7.39 -7.75
CA ASN A 49 -6.53 -6.43 -6.72
C ASN A 49 -5.72 -5.13 -6.90
N PRO A 50 -6.08 -4.29 -7.89
CA PRO A 50 -5.26 -3.14 -8.28
C PRO A 50 -5.34 -1.97 -7.28
N ASN A 51 -6.28 -2.02 -6.36
CA ASN A 51 -6.55 -0.95 -5.41
C ASN A 51 -6.31 -1.41 -3.98
N TRP A 52 -5.50 -0.64 -3.27
CA TRP A 52 -5.19 -0.80 -1.85
C TRP A 52 -5.74 0.39 -1.06
N TYR A 53 -6.47 0.12 0.02
CA TYR A 53 -6.91 1.17 0.95
C TYR A 53 -5.85 1.34 2.04
N GLY A 54 -4.81 2.12 1.71
CA GLY A 54 -3.62 2.27 2.53
C GLY A 54 -3.68 3.45 3.47
N THR A 55 -2.89 4.48 3.19
CA THR A 55 -2.77 5.68 4.01
C THR A 55 -4.11 6.21 4.50
N ARG A 56 -4.21 6.44 5.81
CA ARG A 56 -5.40 6.98 6.46
C ARG A 56 -5.12 8.33 7.08
N ILE A 57 -6.14 9.19 7.11
CA ILE A 57 -6.02 10.53 7.66
C ILE A 57 -7.29 10.92 8.42
N CYS A 58 -7.13 11.57 9.56
CA CYS A 58 -8.21 12.20 10.31
C CYS A 58 -7.70 13.43 11.06
N LYS A 59 -8.61 14.29 11.57
CA LYS A 59 -8.22 15.32 12.52
C LYS A 59 -7.81 14.68 13.84
N LYS A 60 -6.82 15.28 14.53
CA LYS A 60 -6.29 14.77 15.79
C LYS A 60 -7.38 14.48 16.83
N LYS A 61 -8.36 15.37 16.98
CA LYS A 61 -9.48 15.20 17.91
C LYS A 61 -10.34 13.95 17.69
N PHE A 62 -10.25 13.31 16.51
CA PHE A 62 -10.96 12.07 16.20
C PHE A 62 -10.05 10.83 16.25
N LEU A 63 -8.75 11.02 16.45
CA LEU A 63 -7.78 9.94 16.52
C LEU A 63 -7.75 9.35 17.94
N LYS A 64 -8.17 8.08 18.08
CA LYS A 64 -8.03 7.36 19.37
C LYS A 64 -6.60 6.90 19.60
N SER A 65 -6.03 6.21 18.60
CA SER A 65 -4.60 5.85 18.51
C SER A 65 -4.22 5.60 17.07
N PRO A 66 -2.92 5.63 16.71
CA PRO A 66 -2.46 5.26 15.37
C PRO A 66 -2.90 3.84 14.97
N GLN A 67 -2.73 2.87 15.85
CA GLN A 67 -3.12 1.49 15.60
C GLN A 67 -4.64 1.34 15.43
N TRP A 68 -5.44 2.00 16.28
CA TRP A 68 -6.89 2.00 16.11
C TRP A 68 -7.32 2.48 14.73
N LEU A 69 -6.70 3.56 14.19
CA LEU A 69 -7.04 4.08 12.86
C LEU A 69 -6.64 3.11 11.74
N ARG A 70 -5.50 2.43 11.89
CA ARG A 70 -5.02 1.39 10.94
C ARG A 70 -5.96 0.18 10.88
N ASP A 71 -6.53 -0.22 12.00
CA ASP A 71 -7.36 -1.42 12.12
C ASP A 71 -8.80 -1.21 11.59
N GLN A 72 -9.19 0.05 11.33
CA GLN A 72 -10.53 0.32 10.84
C GLN A 72 -10.75 -0.25 9.44
N LYS A 73 -11.78 -1.08 9.27
CA LYS A 73 -12.12 -1.67 7.98
C LYS A 73 -12.73 -0.62 7.04
N VAL A 74 -12.16 -0.55 5.82
CA VAL A 74 -12.65 0.30 4.74
C VAL A 74 -13.50 -0.55 3.80
N LYS A 75 -14.75 -0.84 4.19
CA LYS A 75 -15.71 -1.53 3.31
C LYS A 75 -17.01 -0.74 3.29
N SER A 76 -17.69 -0.74 2.14
CA SER A 76 -19.09 -0.35 2.06
C SER A 76 -19.89 -1.36 2.90
N TYR A 77 -20.57 -0.86 3.92
CA TYR A 77 -21.42 -1.69 4.78
C TYR A 77 -22.88 -1.39 4.50
N SER A 78 -23.71 -2.41 4.66
CA SER A 78 -25.15 -2.26 4.72
C SER A 78 -25.55 -1.14 5.71
N ILE A 79 -26.59 -0.40 5.39
CA ILE A 79 -27.14 0.76 6.11
C ILE A 79 -27.35 0.49 7.61
N TRP A 80 -27.50 -0.77 8.00
CA TRP A 80 -27.77 -1.21 9.38
C TRP A 80 -26.56 -1.20 10.33
N LYS A 81 -25.36 -0.80 9.86
CA LYS A 81 -24.14 -0.84 10.70
C LYS A 81 -23.68 0.58 11.06
N PHE A 82 -24.49 1.33 11.76
CA PHE A 82 -24.27 2.73 12.17
C PHE A 82 -23.00 2.99 13.02
N TYR A 83 -22.40 1.96 13.62
CA TYR A 83 -21.22 2.08 14.48
C TYR A 83 -19.87 2.12 13.72
N LYS A 84 -19.90 2.02 12.40
CA LYS A 84 -18.68 1.98 11.58
C LYS A 84 -18.34 3.34 11.03
N LEU A 85 -17.05 3.60 10.88
CA LEU A 85 -16.57 4.86 10.34
C LEU A 85 -17.04 5.05 8.91
N LYS A 86 -17.62 6.22 8.63
CA LYS A 86 -17.90 6.66 7.26
C LYS A 86 -16.62 7.20 6.66
N TRP A 87 -16.05 6.47 5.70
CA TRP A 87 -14.84 6.84 5.02
C TRP A 87 -15.10 7.71 3.80
N ASN A 88 -14.35 8.80 3.67
CA ASN A 88 -14.14 9.49 2.42
C ASN A 88 -13.00 8.76 1.67
N ILE A 89 -13.32 8.09 0.57
CA ILE A 89 -12.34 7.38 -0.25
C ILE A 89 -11.74 8.35 -1.26
N ILE A 90 -10.43 8.55 -1.18
CA ILE A 90 -9.69 9.40 -2.10
C ILE A 90 -9.16 8.54 -3.24
N GLU A 91 -9.90 8.49 -4.34
CA GLU A 91 -9.52 7.76 -5.55
C GLU A 91 -8.25 8.34 -6.18
N ASN A 92 -7.45 7.46 -6.82
CA ASN A 92 -6.12 7.79 -7.33
C ASN A 92 -5.22 8.41 -6.26
N GLY A 93 -5.42 7.97 -5.02
CA GLY A 93 -4.83 8.51 -3.81
C GLY A 93 -3.34 8.22 -3.64
N GLY A 94 -2.72 7.45 -4.54
CA GLY A 94 -1.29 7.19 -4.45
C GLY A 94 -0.87 5.81 -4.92
N TRP A 95 0.23 5.32 -4.34
CA TRP A 95 0.89 4.08 -4.73
C TRP A 95 1.26 3.26 -3.50
N HIS A 96 1.08 1.95 -3.58
CA HIS A 96 1.59 0.97 -2.63
C HIS A 96 2.59 0.07 -3.36
N PHE A 97 3.86 0.11 -2.94
CA PHE A 97 4.95 -0.63 -3.57
C PHE A 97 5.38 -1.83 -2.70
N SER A 98 4.54 -2.85 -2.67
CA SER A 98 4.75 -4.03 -1.84
C SER A 98 5.95 -4.85 -2.33
N PHE A 99 6.79 -5.30 -1.39
CA PHE A 99 7.98 -6.10 -1.67
C PHE A 99 8.93 -5.49 -2.73
N LEU A 100 9.04 -4.16 -2.78
CA LEU A 100 10.01 -3.46 -3.62
C LEU A 100 11.40 -3.55 -2.97
N MET A 101 11.96 -4.74 -2.96
CA MET A 101 13.23 -5.06 -2.30
C MET A 101 13.86 -6.33 -2.91
N ASN A 102 15.12 -6.62 -2.58
CA ASN A 102 15.77 -7.84 -3.06
C ASN A 102 15.28 -9.10 -2.31
N ALA A 103 15.65 -10.28 -2.80
CA ALA A 103 15.14 -11.55 -2.25
C ALA A 103 15.55 -11.78 -0.77
N LYS A 104 16.74 -11.31 -0.36
CA LYS A 104 17.18 -11.42 1.04
C LYS A 104 16.33 -10.54 1.95
N GLU A 105 16.12 -9.29 1.56
CA GLU A 105 15.28 -8.33 2.28
C GLU A 105 13.83 -8.81 2.38
N ILE A 106 13.30 -9.44 1.31
CA ILE A 106 11.96 -10.05 1.34
C ILE A 106 11.91 -11.19 2.36
N LYS A 107 12.93 -12.05 2.38
CA LYS A 107 13.04 -13.16 3.34
C LYS A 107 13.06 -12.64 4.78
N GLU A 108 13.84 -11.63 5.06
CA GLU A 108 13.92 -10.97 6.37
C GLU A 108 12.58 -10.34 6.77
N LYS A 109 11.95 -9.62 5.83
CA LYS A 109 10.62 -9.03 6.04
C LYS A 109 9.58 -10.08 6.39
N ILE A 110 9.54 -11.24 5.69
CA ILE A 110 8.62 -12.33 6.00
C ILE A 110 8.94 -12.95 7.37
N GLY A 111 10.20 -13.10 7.70
CA GLY A 111 10.63 -13.61 9.01
C GLY A 111 10.23 -12.74 10.19
N SER A 112 10.08 -11.43 9.97
CA SER A 112 9.67 -10.45 10.99
C SER A 112 8.15 -10.20 11.03
N TYR A 113 7.36 -10.83 10.16
CA TYR A 113 5.90 -10.64 10.14
C TYR A 113 5.23 -11.23 11.39
N ALA A 114 4.20 -10.52 11.85
CA ALA A 114 3.28 -11.04 12.87
C ALA A 114 2.48 -12.28 12.40
N HIS A 115 2.43 -12.53 11.10
CA HIS A 115 1.79 -13.69 10.47
C HIS A 115 2.76 -14.87 10.37
N ALA A 116 2.96 -15.56 11.47
CA ALA A 116 3.88 -16.71 11.56
C ALA A 116 3.58 -17.84 10.55
N GLU A 117 2.32 -17.96 10.11
CA GLU A 117 1.89 -18.93 9.10
C GLU A 117 2.56 -18.74 7.72
N LEU A 118 2.99 -17.52 7.41
CA LEU A 118 3.71 -17.21 6.16
C LEU A 118 5.22 -17.45 6.28
N ASN A 119 5.74 -17.56 7.51
CA ASN A 119 7.16 -17.81 7.76
C ASN A 119 7.47 -19.32 7.78
N ASN A 120 7.24 -20.00 6.67
CA ASN A 120 7.55 -21.41 6.51
C ASN A 120 8.47 -21.63 5.29
N LYS A 121 9.14 -22.78 5.22
CA LYS A 121 10.10 -23.10 4.15
C LYS A 121 9.50 -22.99 2.74
N LYS A 122 8.19 -23.20 2.58
CA LYS A 122 7.50 -23.11 1.29
C LYS A 122 7.50 -21.69 0.73
N PHE A 123 7.28 -20.68 1.57
CA PHE A 123 7.19 -19.27 1.15
C PHE A 123 8.48 -18.51 1.43
N ASN A 124 9.13 -18.76 2.58
CA ASN A 124 10.29 -18.00 3.04
C ASN A 124 11.64 -18.67 2.70
N SER A 125 11.77 -19.27 1.50
CA SER A 125 13.05 -19.70 0.95
C SER A 125 13.55 -18.74 -0.12
N LEU A 126 14.86 -18.52 -0.19
CA LEU A 126 15.46 -17.63 -1.20
C LEU A 126 15.10 -18.05 -2.62
N ASP A 127 15.14 -19.37 -2.92
CA ASP A 127 14.83 -19.91 -4.24
C ASP A 127 13.38 -19.61 -4.65
N ASN A 128 12.43 -19.82 -3.73
CA ASN A 128 11.03 -19.52 -4.01
C ASN A 128 10.80 -18.03 -4.22
N ILE A 129 11.43 -17.17 -3.41
CA ILE A 129 11.32 -15.72 -3.54
C ILE A 129 11.91 -15.25 -4.88
N GLN A 130 13.12 -15.73 -5.24
CA GLN A 130 13.75 -15.40 -6.52
C GLN A 130 12.91 -15.87 -7.71
N LYS A 131 12.39 -17.10 -7.63
CA LYS A 131 11.47 -17.66 -8.64
C LYS A 131 10.20 -16.81 -8.78
N SER A 132 9.62 -16.37 -7.66
CA SER A 132 8.41 -15.54 -7.68
C SER A 132 8.66 -14.18 -8.30
N ILE A 133 9.79 -13.53 -7.99
CA ILE A 133 10.19 -12.25 -8.59
C ILE A 133 10.43 -12.41 -10.11
N SER A 134 11.21 -13.41 -10.52
CA SER A 134 11.59 -13.62 -11.93
C SER A 134 10.40 -13.99 -12.80
N LYS A 135 9.54 -14.88 -12.31
CA LYS A 135 8.34 -15.33 -13.02
C LYS A 135 7.15 -14.36 -12.86
N LYS A 136 7.28 -13.32 -12.01
CA LYS A 136 6.21 -12.34 -11.73
C LYS A 136 4.94 -13.04 -11.23
N ILE A 137 5.10 -13.99 -10.30
CA ILE A 137 4.00 -14.73 -9.67
C ILE A 137 3.87 -14.36 -8.19
N ASP A 138 2.70 -14.61 -7.62
CA ASP A 138 2.49 -14.34 -6.19
C ASP A 138 3.30 -15.29 -5.31
N LEU A 139 4.03 -14.71 -4.36
CA LEU A 139 4.89 -15.45 -3.43
C LEU A 139 4.10 -16.44 -2.54
N PHE A 140 2.85 -16.11 -2.25
CA PHE A 140 1.99 -16.85 -1.33
C PHE A 140 0.94 -17.72 -2.05
N ASN A 141 1.06 -17.91 -3.37
CA ASN A 141 0.15 -18.71 -4.21
C ASN A 141 -1.34 -18.28 -4.11
N ARG A 142 -1.62 -16.99 -3.96
CA ARG A 142 -2.98 -16.45 -3.81
C ARG A 142 -3.72 -16.23 -5.15
N GLN A 143 -3.29 -16.83 -6.24
CA GLN A 143 -3.86 -16.65 -7.59
C GLN A 143 -3.92 -15.18 -8.05
N ILE A 144 -2.90 -14.40 -7.69
CA ILE A 144 -2.77 -13.01 -8.10
C ILE A 144 -2.08 -12.93 -9.45
N ASN A 145 -2.69 -12.21 -10.37
CA ASN A 145 -2.12 -11.89 -11.67
C ASN A 145 -1.45 -10.51 -11.64
N TYR A 146 -0.23 -10.45 -12.16
CA TYR A 146 0.51 -9.20 -12.30
C TYR A 146 0.61 -8.79 -13.76
N LYS A 147 0.58 -7.47 -14.00
CA LYS A 147 0.75 -6.88 -15.32
C LYS A 147 1.84 -5.80 -15.30
N LYS A 148 2.79 -5.91 -16.22
CA LYS A 148 3.68 -4.78 -16.52
C LYS A 148 2.85 -3.63 -17.08
N VAL A 149 3.02 -2.44 -16.52
CA VAL A 149 2.40 -1.21 -17.02
C VAL A 149 3.49 -0.24 -17.49
N ASN A 150 3.14 0.63 -18.43
CA ASN A 150 4.05 1.64 -18.91
C ASN A 150 4.36 2.66 -17.81
N PHE A 151 5.62 3.01 -17.72
CA PHE A 151 6.11 4.00 -16.79
C PHE A 151 5.83 5.39 -17.35
N ASN A 152 4.87 6.10 -16.80
CA ASN A 152 4.38 7.37 -17.31
C ASN A 152 4.10 8.38 -16.19
N ASN A 153 3.56 9.55 -16.53
CA ASN A 153 3.28 10.65 -15.60
C ASN A 153 2.25 10.33 -14.48
N SER A 154 1.67 9.12 -14.45
CA SER A 154 0.83 8.67 -13.35
C SER A 154 1.62 8.16 -12.15
N PHE A 155 2.93 7.97 -12.26
CA PHE A 155 3.82 7.58 -11.18
C PHE A 155 4.33 8.78 -10.36
N PRO A 156 4.93 8.56 -9.17
CA PRO A 156 5.53 9.64 -8.40
C PRO A 156 6.56 10.40 -9.22
N LYS A 157 6.47 11.74 -9.26
CA LYS A 157 7.38 12.60 -10.03
C LYS A 157 8.85 12.30 -9.75
N TYR A 158 9.19 12.06 -8.48
CA TYR A 158 10.57 11.77 -8.10
C TYR A 158 11.12 10.51 -8.79
N ILE A 159 10.29 9.45 -8.91
CA ILE A 159 10.70 8.22 -9.58
C ILE A 159 10.83 8.45 -11.09
N ILE A 160 9.88 9.19 -11.68
CA ILE A 160 9.92 9.52 -13.12
C ILE A 160 11.19 10.30 -13.47
N ASN A 161 11.52 11.31 -12.69
CA ASN A 161 12.68 12.17 -12.93
C ASN A 161 14.03 11.48 -12.64
N ASN A 162 14.02 10.35 -11.94
CA ASN A 162 15.22 9.63 -11.51
C ASN A 162 15.22 8.16 -11.98
N GLN A 163 14.65 7.85 -13.16
CA GLN A 163 14.52 6.48 -13.66
C GLN A 163 15.84 5.72 -13.70
N ASN A 164 16.94 6.38 -14.08
CA ASN A 164 18.28 5.77 -14.10
C ASN A 164 18.70 5.24 -12.72
N LYS A 165 18.41 5.98 -11.65
CA LYS A 165 18.66 5.57 -10.28
C LYS A 165 17.85 4.32 -9.88
N PHE A 166 16.67 4.18 -10.45
CA PHE A 166 15.73 3.12 -10.13
C PHE A 166 15.65 2.02 -11.19
N LYS A 167 16.56 2.01 -12.18
CA LYS A 167 16.55 1.07 -13.31
C LYS A 167 16.38 -0.39 -12.89
N LYS A 168 17.04 -0.82 -11.81
CA LYS A 168 16.92 -2.20 -11.28
C LYS A 168 15.52 -2.56 -10.76
N TRP A 169 14.68 -1.57 -10.48
CA TRP A 169 13.32 -1.72 -9.95
C TRP A 169 12.23 -1.47 -11.00
N ILE A 170 12.59 -1.26 -12.25
CA ILE A 170 11.68 -1.05 -13.39
C ILE A 170 11.90 -2.20 -14.38
N ILE A 171 10.81 -2.75 -14.94
CA ILE A 171 10.85 -3.81 -15.96
C ILE A 171 10.26 -3.35 -17.29
#